data_38e4dd88cae04b79c6df27410c727240
#
_entry.id   38e4dd88cae04b79c6df27410c727240
#
_cell.length_a   1.000
_cell.length_b   1.000
_cell.length_c   1.000
_cell.angle_alpha   90.00
_cell.angle_beta   90.00
_cell.angle_gamma   90.00
#
_symmetry.space_group_name_H-M   'P 1'
#
loop_
_entity.id
_entity.type
_entity.pdbx_description
1 polymer ?
#
loop_
_entity_poly.entity_id
_entity_poly.type
_entity_poly.pdbx_seq_one_letter_code
_entity_poly.pdbx_strand_id
1 'polypeptide(L)'
;MNTDRIEKQVVLRASLPRVWAAISDAEQFGRWFGVRFDGPFVAGRAVTATITPTEVDADVARRQEPHAGVTSRWQIVALEPPRRFAYRWPIDPDDDAATTLVEFTLAEVSDGVLLTITESGFDAIPEARRRASFEANAEGWAIQTDLVRRYLELA
;
A
#
# COMPACT_ATOMS: atom_id res chain seq x y z
N MET A 1 -16.57 12.55 12.92
CA MET A 1 -15.32 11.92 12.46
C MET A 1 -15.60 11.11 11.21
N ASN A 2 -14.84 11.36 10.16
CA ASN A 2 -15.02 10.62 8.91
C ASN A 2 -14.23 9.32 8.98
N THR A 3 -14.93 8.18 8.96
CA THR A 3 -14.32 6.84 8.97
C THR A 3 -14.32 6.19 7.59
N ASP A 4 -14.62 6.96 6.52
CA ASP A 4 -14.61 6.43 5.16
C ASP A 4 -13.25 6.53 4.50
N ARG A 5 -12.42 7.48 4.92
CA ARG A 5 -11.16 7.80 4.23
C ARG A 5 -10.00 7.94 5.20
N ILE A 6 -8.90 7.27 4.87
CA ILE A 6 -7.60 7.47 5.52
C ILE A 6 -6.72 8.24 4.54
N GLU A 7 -5.97 9.22 5.03
CA GLU A 7 -4.98 9.94 4.24
C GLU A 7 -3.68 10.05 5.02
N LYS A 8 -2.57 9.65 4.39
CA LYS A 8 -1.23 9.79 4.94
C LYS A 8 -0.33 10.45 3.90
N GLN A 9 0.56 11.32 4.35
CA GLN A 9 1.51 11.99 3.49
C GLN A 9 2.93 11.86 4.04
N VAL A 10 3.88 11.74 3.13
CA VAL A 10 5.31 11.71 3.48
C VAL A 10 6.11 12.36 2.36
N VAL A 11 7.13 13.14 2.72
CA VAL A 11 8.09 13.68 1.76
C VAL A 11 9.24 12.69 1.62
N LEU A 12 9.47 12.23 0.40
CA LEU A 12 10.51 11.26 0.08
C LEU A 12 11.67 11.98 -0.60
N ARG A 13 12.86 11.83 -0.03
CA ARG A 13 14.06 12.49 -0.55
C ARG A 13 14.71 11.64 -1.65
N ALA A 14 14.02 11.58 -2.77
CA ALA A 14 14.46 10.85 -3.95
C ALA A 14 13.85 11.49 -5.19
N SER A 15 14.39 11.16 -6.36
CA SER A 15 13.85 11.67 -7.61
C SER A 15 12.47 11.06 -7.89
N LEU A 16 11.68 11.77 -8.69
CA LEU A 16 10.36 11.27 -9.09
C LEU A 16 10.42 9.90 -9.78
N PRO A 17 11.34 9.65 -10.73
CA PRO A 17 11.45 8.31 -11.33
C PRO A 17 11.77 7.22 -10.31
N ARG A 18 12.63 7.52 -9.34
CA ARG A 18 13.01 6.57 -8.30
C ARG A 18 11.82 6.22 -7.40
N VAL A 19 11.06 7.25 -6.99
CA VAL A 19 9.85 7.05 -6.16
C VAL A 19 8.80 6.29 -6.96
N TRP A 20 8.58 6.67 -8.21
CA TRP A 20 7.61 5.98 -9.06
C TRP A 20 7.96 4.49 -9.20
N ALA A 21 9.22 4.15 -9.42
CA ALA A 21 9.63 2.75 -9.51
C ALA A 21 9.33 1.98 -8.21
N ALA A 22 9.56 2.61 -7.06
CA ALA A 22 9.31 1.96 -5.76
C ALA A 22 7.84 1.59 -5.54
N ILE A 23 6.90 2.35 -6.11
CA ILE A 23 5.48 2.08 -5.92
C ILE A 23 4.82 1.37 -7.10
N SER A 24 5.39 1.45 -8.30
CA SER A 24 4.78 0.88 -9.52
C SER A 24 5.40 -0.43 -9.97
N ASP A 25 6.62 -0.72 -9.56
CA ASP A 25 7.27 -1.99 -9.81
C ASP A 25 6.86 -2.97 -8.70
N ALA A 26 6.17 -4.04 -9.07
CA ALA A 26 5.63 -5.01 -8.11
C ALA A 26 6.72 -5.62 -7.23
N GLU A 27 7.91 -5.87 -7.77
CA GLU A 27 9.03 -6.41 -6.99
C GLU A 27 9.52 -5.41 -5.95
N GLN A 28 9.77 -4.16 -6.35
CA GLN A 28 10.22 -3.11 -5.42
C GLN A 28 9.16 -2.82 -4.37
N PHE A 29 7.92 -2.66 -4.78
CA PHE A 29 6.79 -2.45 -3.85
C PHE A 29 6.75 -3.56 -2.81
N GLY A 30 6.85 -4.81 -3.25
CA GLY A 30 6.79 -5.96 -2.34
C GLY A 30 7.90 -5.97 -1.30
N ARG A 31 9.11 -5.54 -1.67
CA ARG A 31 10.26 -5.53 -0.75
C ARG A 31 10.04 -4.63 0.46
N TRP A 32 9.52 -3.43 0.25
CA TRP A 32 9.29 -2.54 1.38
C TRP A 32 7.96 -2.79 2.06
N PHE A 33 6.92 -3.13 1.32
CA PHE A 33 5.58 -3.32 1.85
C PHE A 33 5.45 -4.61 2.67
N GLY A 34 6.12 -5.65 2.27
CA GLY A 34 6.04 -6.96 2.92
C GLY A 34 5.08 -7.92 2.23
N VAL A 35 5.09 -7.93 0.90
CA VAL A 35 4.32 -8.85 0.08
C VAL A 35 5.13 -9.28 -1.13
N ARG A 36 4.73 -10.39 -1.73
CA ARG A 36 5.25 -10.81 -3.02
C ARG A 36 4.07 -10.99 -3.97
N PHE A 37 4.20 -10.43 -5.17
CA PHE A 37 3.16 -10.54 -6.19
C PHE A 37 3.49 -11.63 -7.21
N ASP A 38 2.46 -12.24 -7.77
CA ASP A 38 2.62 -13.27 -8.79
C ASP A 38 2.81 -12.72 -10.21
N GLY A 39 2.87 -11.41 -10.37
CA GLY A 39 3.11 -10.77 -11.66
C GLY A 39 3.20 -9.26 -11.55
N PRO A 40 3.45 -8.56 -12.66
CA PRO A 40 3.55 -7.10 -12.66
C PRO A 40 2.18 -6.45 -12.49
N PHE A 41 2.19 -5.17 -12.09
CA PHE A 41 0.96 -4.38 -12.03
C PHE A 41 0.57 -3.97 -13.46
N VAL A 42 -0.66 -4.31 -13.83
CA VAL A 42 -1.25 -3.92 -15.12
C VAL A 42 -2.65 -3.40 -14.85
N ALA A 43 -2.92 -2.16 -15.26
CA ALA A 43 -4.24 -1.55 -15.08
C ALA A 43 -5.33 -2.44 -15.69
N GLY A 44 -6.40 -2.67 -14.93
CA GLY A 44 -7.50 -3.51 -15.34
C GLY A 44 -7.32 -5.00 -15.01
N ARG A 45 -6.18 -5.39 -14.46
CA ARG A 45 -5.91 -6.79 -14.11
C ARG A 45 -5.73 -6.96 -12.61
N ALA A 46 -5.94 -8.20 -12.13
CA ALA A 46 -5.70 -8.55 -10.75
C ALA A 46 -4.35 -9.24 -10.62
N VAL A 47 -3.74 -9.08 -9.44
CA VAL A 47 -2.54 -9.83 -9.03
C VAL A 47 -2.81 -10.46 -7.68
N THR A 48 -2.15 -11.58 -7.40
CA THR A 48 -2.20 -12.20 -6.08
C THR A 48 -1.00 -11.74 -5.28
N ALA A 49 -1.28 -11.21 -4.10
CA ALA A 49 -0.27 -10.78 -3.13
C ALA A 49 -0.15 -11.86 -2.05
N THR A 50 1.06 -12.26 -1.73
CA THR A 50 1.35 -13.19 -0.64
C THR A 50 2.16 -12.43 0.40
N ILE A 51 1.72 -12.42 1.66
CA ILE A 51 2.44 -11.73 2.72
C ILE A 51 3.83 -12.38 2.89
N THR A 52 4.85 -11.55 2.79
CA THR A 52 6.26 -11.92 2.95
C THR A 52 6.91 -10.82 3.78
N PRO A 53 7.56 -11.11 4.90
CA PRO A 53 8.10 -10.05 5.76
C PRO A 53 8.94 -9.03 5.00
N THR A 54 8.78 -7.75 5.34
CA THR A 54 9.53 -6.66 4.72
C THR A 54 11.03 -6.84 4.88
N GLU A 55 11.80 -6.37 3.89
CA GLU A 55 13.26 -6.41 3.95
C GLU A 55 13.86 -5.14 4.58
N VAL A 56 13.02 -4.17 4.95
CA VAL A 56 13.46 -2.83 5.39
C VAL A 56 13.66 -2.73 6.88
N ASP A 57 12.81 -3.39 7.68
CA ASP A 57 12.80 -3.23 9.13
C ASP A 57 12.57 -4.59 9.81
N ALA A 58 13.53 -5.00 10.65
CA ALA A 58 13.46 -6.29 11.32
C ALA A 58 12.30 -6.41 12.32
N ASP A 59 11.93 -5.32 13.00
CA ASP A 59 10.84 -5.35 13.95
C ASP A 59 9.48 -5.48 13.25
N VAL A 60 9.30 -4.75 12.15
CA VAL A 60 8.09 -4.87 11.34
C VAL A 60 8.02 -6.26 10.71
N ALA A 61 9.15 -6.77 10.21
CA ALA A 61 9.22 -8.11 9.63
C ALA A 61 8.78 -9.17 10.63
N ARG A 62 9.21 -9.07 11.89
CA ARG A 62 8.77 -10.00 12.94
C ARG A 62 7.27 -9.95 13.19
N ARG A 63 6.67 -8.75 13.12
CA ARG A 63 5.21 -8.60 13.30
C ARG A 63 4.43 -9.13 12.09
N GLN A 64 5.03 -9.12 10.91
CA GLN A 64 4.42 -9.66 9.70
C GLN A 64 4.55 -11.18 9.61
N GLU A 65 5.56 -11.76 10.22
CA GLU A 65 5.88 -13.18 10.10
C GLU A 65 4.72 -14.13 10.44
N PRO A 66 3.91 -13.89 11.50
CA PRO A 66 2.75 -14.75 11.77
C PRO A 66 1.73 -14.79 10.65
N HIS A 67 1.73 -13.81 9.76
CA HIS A 67 0.81 -13.71 8.62
C HIS A 67 1.46 -14.16 7.30
N ALA A 68 2.74 -14.54 7.33
CA ALA A 68 3.46 -14.94 6.12
C ALA A 68 2.73 -16.09 5.42
N GLY A 69 2.61 -15.98 4.09
CA GLY A 69 1.92 -16.99 3.29
C GLY A 69 0.43 -16.69 3.07
N VAL A 70 -0.16 -15.76 3.82
CA VAL A 70 -1.56 -15.35 3.58
C VAL A 70 -1.63 -14.61 2.24
N THR A 71 -2.59 -15.01 1.41
CA THR A 71 -2.77 -14.43 0.07
C THR A 71 -4.00 -13.55 0.00
N SER A 72 -3.95 -12.55 -0.85
CA SER A 72 -5.10 -11.73 -1.20
C SER A 72 -5.00 -11.29 -2.65
N ARG A 73 -6.16 -11.02 -3.26
CA ARG A 73 -6.24 -10.61 -4.65
C ARG A 73 -6.40 -9.09 -4.72
N TRP A 74 -5.48 -8.43 -5.42
CA TRP A 74 -5.51 -6.98 -5.61
C TRP A 74 -5.91 -6.67 -7.05
N GLN A 75 -6.92 -5.83 -7.20
CA GLN A 75 -7.38 -5.38 -8.51
C GLN A 75 -6.69 -4.06 -8.84
N ILE A 76 -5.84 -4.05 -9.87
CA ILE A 76 -5.13 -2.82 -10.26
C ILE A 76 -6.11 -1.94 -11.03
N VAL A 77 -6.37 -0.74 -10.50
CA VAL A 77 -7.37 0.18 -11.04
C VAL A 77 -6.73 1.18 -11.99
N ALA A 78 -5.59 1.75 -11.59
CA ALA A 78 -4.91 2.77 -12.39
C ALA A 78 -3.40 2.66 -12.25
N LEU A 79 -2.71 2.90 -13.35
CA LEU A 79 -1.26 2.96 -13.39
C LEU A 79 -0.91 4.09 -14.36
N GLU A 80 -0.76 5.31 -13.82
CA GLU A 80 -0.56 6.55 -14.57
C GLU A 80 0.81 7.13 -14.27
N PRO A 81 1.85 6.70 -14.99
CA PRO A 81 3.21 7.17 -14.74
C PRO A 81 3.36 8.68 -14.98
N PRO A 82 4.11 9.36 -14.17
CA PRO A 82 4.74 8.92 -12.93
C PRO A 82 4.01 9.45 -11.69
N ARG A 83 2.68 9.59 -11.75
CA ARG A 83 1.89 10.38 -10.81
C ARG A 83 0.90 9.60 -9.98
N ARG A 84 0.30 8.53 -10.50
CA ARG A 84 -0.82 7.89 -9.82
C ARG A 84 -0.80 6.37 -9.99
N PHE A 85 -0.93 5.65 -8.87
CA PHE A 85 -1.11 4.21 -8.80
C PHE A 85 -2.28 3.91 -7.88
N ALA A 86 -3.24 3.13 -8.33
CA ALA A 86 -4.43 2.83 -7.53
C ALA A 86 -4.82 1.35 -7.68
N TYR A 87 -5.31 0.78 -6.58
CA TYR A 87 -5.77 -0.60 -6.57
C TYR A 87 -6.90 -0.78 -5.56
N ARG A 88 -7.68 -1.87 -5.75
CA ARG A 88 -8.65 -2.34 -4.75
C ARG A 88 -8.13 -3.61 -4.13
N TRP A 89 -8.28 -3.75 -2.84
CA TRP A 89 -7.93 -4.94 -2.12
C TRP A 89 -9.02 -5.31 -1.12
N PRO A 90 -9.15 -6.61 -0.74
CA PRO A 90 -10.11 -7.02 0.28
C PRO A 90 -9.60 -6.61 1.67
N ILE A 91 -10.53 -6.19 2.52
CA ILE A 91 -10.21 -5.90 3.92
C ILE A 91 -10.03 -7.20 4.70
N ASP A 92 -10.79 -8.22 4.35
CA ASP A 92 -10.70 -9.55 4.94
C ASP A 92 -10.23 -10.51 3.85
N PRO A 93 -9.08 -11.20 4.02
CA PRO A 93 -8.58 -12.15 3.02
C PRO A 93 -9.58 -13.24 2.66
N ASP A 94 -10.51 -13.55 3.55
CA ASP A 94 -11.53 -14.59 3.33
C ASP A 94 -12.80 -14.04 2.68
N ASP A 95 -12.91 -12.73 2.45
CA ASP A 95 -14.09 -12.10 1.88
C ASP A 95 -13.72 -11.08 0.81
N ASP A 96 -13.77 -11.49 -0.46
CA ASP A 96 -13.47 -10.64 -1.60
C ASP A 96 -14.57 -9.61 -1.91
N ALA A 97 -15.74 -9.71 -1.26
CA ALA A 97 -16.87 -8.85 -1.57
C ALA A 97 -16.69 -7.43 -1.04
N ALA A 98 -15.99 -7.27 0.08
CA ALA A 98 -15.76 -5.96 0.70
C ALA A 98 -14.33 -5.50 0.40
N THR A 99 -14.20 -4.52 -0.50
CA THR A 99 -12.91 -3.95 -0.88
C THR A 99 -12.87 -2.46 -0.58
N THR A 100 -11.67 -1.95 -0.35
CA THR A 100 -11.41 -0.51 -0.31
C THR A 100 -10.54 -0.12 -1.49
N LEU A 101 -10.57 1.16 -1.84
CA LEU A 101 -9.72 1.73 -2.89
C LEU A 101 -8.51 2.39 -2.25
N VAL A 102 -7.32 2.00 -2.69
CA VAL A 102 -6.07 2.62 -2.26
C VAL A 102 -5.48 3.39 -3.44
N GLU A 103 -5.08 4.64 -3.20
CA GLU A 103 -4.46 5.49 -4.21
C GLU A 103 -3.15 6.07 -3.69
N PHE A 104 -2.11 5.96 -4.51
CA PHE A 104 -0.82 6.59 -4.29
C PHE A 104 -0.68 7.69 -5.33
N THR A 105 -0.50 8.94 -4.88
CA THR A 105 -0.25 10.07 -5.76
C THR A 105 1.08 10.73 -5.43
N LEU A 106 1.78 11.21 -6.44
CA LEU A 106 3.09 11.82 -6.32
C LEU A 106 3.07 13.25 -6.83
N ALA A 107 3.69 14.16 -6.08
CA ALA A 107 3.89 15.55 -6.50
C ALA A 107 5.32 15.98 -6.14
N GLU A 108 6.01 16.60 -7.09
CA GLU A 108 7.33 17.14 -6.81
C GLU A 108 7.23 18.36 -5.90
N VAL A 109 8.07 18.40 -4.87
CA VAL A 109 8.16 19.52 -3.92
C VAL A 109 9.64 19.92 -3.78
N SER A 110 9.90 21.03 -3.07
CA SER A 110 11.26 21.55 -2.97
C SER A 110 12.28 20.55 -2.39
N ASP A 111 11.84 19.68 -1.47
CA ASP A 111 12.72 18.75 -0.76
C ASP A 111 12.66 17.30 -1.31
N GLY A 112 11.95 17.08 -2.41
CA GLY A 112 11.84 15.75 -3.00
C GLY A 112 10.50 15.50 -3.64
N VAL A 113 9.84 14.43 -3.24
CA VAL A 113 8.53 14.01 -3.77
C VAL A 113 7.56 13.84 -2.62
N LEU A 114 6.41 14.50 -2.69
CA LEU A 114 5.33 14.28 -1.74
C LEU A 114 4.52 13.07 -2.20
N LEU A 115 4.52 12.02 -1.38
CA LEU A 115 3.66 10.86 -1.57
C LEU A 115 2.42 11.05 -0.70
N THR A 116 1.25 10.98 -1.32
CA THR A 116 -0.02 10.93 -0.61
C THR A 116 -0.66 9.57 -0.83
N ILE A 117 -0.98 8.89 0.26
CA ILE A 117 -1.67 7.60 0.23
C ILE A 117 -3.05 7.81 0.80
N THR A 118 -4.08 7.41 0.05
CA THR A 118 -5.46 7.45 0.52
C THR A 118 -6.07 6.06 0.43
N GLU A 119 -6.84 5.71 1.44
CA GLU A 119 -7.67 4.51 1.39
C GLU A 119 -9.10 4.93 1.71
N SER A 120 -10.04 4.58 0.83
CA SER A 120 -11.43 5.00 0.93
C SER A 120 -12.38 3.84 0.64
N GLY A 121 -13.66 4.04 0.97
CA GLY A 121 -14.68 3.02 0.73
C GLY A 121 -14.94 2.13 1.93
N PHE A 122 -14.56 2.54 3.14
CA PHE A 122 -14.83 1.78 4.35
C PHE A 122 -16.32 1.63 4.63
N ASP A 123 -17.17 2.48 4.05
CA ASP A 123 -18.62 2.36 4.15
C ASP A 123 -19.16 1.08 3.52
N ALA A 124 -18.40 0.43 2.63
CA ALA A 124 -18.77 -0.86 2.07
C ALA A 124 -18.54 -2.03 3.03
N ILE A 125 -17.81 -1.80 4.12
CA ILE A 125 -17.52 -2.82 5.12
C ILE A 125 -18.70 -2.90 6.08
N PRO A 126 -19.13 -4.11 6.52
CA PRO A 126 -20.17 -4.24 7.51
C PRO A 126 -19.90 -3.38 8.75
N GLU A 127 -20.93 -2.67 9.22
CA GLU A 127 -20.79 -1.68 10.29
C GLU A 127 -20.09 -2.24 11.53
N ALA A 128 -20.38 -3.49 11.89
CA ALA A 128 -19.78 -4.12 13.07
C ALA A 128 -18.25 -4.22 13.00
N ARG A 129 -17.66 -4.24 11.80
CA ARG A 129 -16.21 -4.36 11.59
C ARG A 129 -15.55 -3.10 11.06
N ARG A 130 -16.35 -2.13 10.63
CA ARG A 130 -15.85 -0.93 9.92
C ARG A 130 -14.83 -0.16 10.73
N ARG A 131 -15.14 0.16 11.97
CA ARG A 131 -14.27 0.98 12.81
C ARG A 131 -12.95 0.28 13.11
N ALA A 132 -12.99 -1.00 13.46
CA ALA A 132 -11.77 -1.76 13.74
C ALA A 132 -10.90 -1.88 12.50
N SER A 133 -11.50 -2.12 11.33
CA SER A 133 -10.76 -2.17 10.06
C SER A 133 -10.13 -0.83 9.72
N PHE A 134 -10.87 0.26 9.91
CA PHE A 134 -10.36 1.61 9.67
C PHE A 134 -9.15 1.92 10.56
N GLU A 135 -9.27 1.66 11.86
CA GLU A 135 -8.19 1.95 12.80
C GLU A 135 -6.95 1.08 12.55
N ALA A 136 -7.14 -0.20 12.23
CA ALA A 136 -6.03 -1.10 11.92
C ALA A 136 -5.31 -0.65 10.64
N ASN A 137 -6.04 -0.25 9.61
CA ASN A 137 -5.44 0.20 8.36
C ASN A 137 -4.77 1.56 8.51
N ALA A 138 -5.34 2.47 9.33
CA ALA A 138 -4.69 3.75 9.61
C ALA A 138 -3.34 3.56 10.29
N GLU A 139 -3.25 2.65 11.24
CA GLU A 139 -1.98 2.30 11.89
C GLU A 139 -1.03 1.65 10.88
N GLY A 140 -1.55 0.74 10.07
CA GLY A 140 -0.77 0.06 9.02
C GLY A 140 -0.16 1.04 8.04
N TRP A 141 -0.91 2.05 7.60
CA TRP A 141 -0.38 3.05 6.67
C TRP A 141 0.68 3.94 7.30
N ALA A 142 0.59 4.25 8.60
CA ALA A 142 1.66 4.96 9.29
C ALA A 142 2.96 4.16 9.25
N ILE A 143 2.88 2.85 9.43
CA ILE A 143 4.03 1.95 9.32
C ILE A 143 4.54 1.91 7.87
N GLN A 144 3.67 1.76 6.90
CA GLN A 144 4.06 1.63 5.49
C GLN A 144 4.70 2.91 4.93
N THR A 145 4.23 4.08 5.34
CA THR A 145 4.88 5.34 4.91
C THR A 145 6.31 5.43 5.43
N ASP A 146 6.56 4.93 6.63
CA ASP A 146 7.92 4.86 7.16
C ASP A 146 8.78 3.85 6.39
N LEU A 147 8.22 2.70 6.05
CA LEU A 147 8.95 1.67 5.31
C LEU A 147 9.37 2.14 3.92
N VAL A 148 8.48 2.77 3.16
CA VAL A 148 8.85 3.26 1.82
C VAL A 148 9.90 4.36 1.90
N ARG A 149 9.80 5.24 2.89
CA ARG A 149 10.79 6.28 3.10
C ARG A 149 12.17 5.66 3.36
N ARG A 150 12.25 4.70 4.25
CA ARG A 150 13.50 4.02 4.61
C ARG A 150 14.05 3.20 3.44
N TYR A 151 13.17 2.54 2.68
CA TYR A 151 13.57 1.79 1.49
C TYR A 151 14.32 2.68 0.50
N LEU A 152 13.81 3.89 0.27
CA LEU A 152 14.43 4.83 -0.66
C LEU A 152 15.77 5.38 -0.14
N GLU A 153 15.96 5.39 1.16
CA GLU A 153 17.23 5.82 1.78
C GLU A 153 18.31 4.74 1.76
N LEU A 154 17.93 3.49 1.52
CA LEU A 154 18.88 2.36 1.46
C LEU A 154 19.64 2.28 0.13
N ALA A 155 19.22 3.00 -0.88
CA ALA A 155 19.81 2.90 -2.22
C ALA A 155 21.19 3.53 -2.33
#